data_82e88c4c12c4817f484a91090097c481
#
_entry.id   82e88c4c12c4817f484a91090097c481
#
_cell.length_a   1.000
_cell.length_b   1.000
_cell.length_c   1.000
_cell.angle_alpha   90.00
_cell.angle_beta   90.00
_cell.angle_gamma   90.00
#
_symmetry.space_group_name_H-M   'P 1'
#
loop_
_entity.id
_entity.type
_entity.pdbx_description
1 polymer ?
#
loop_
_entity_poly.entity_id
_entity_poly.type
_entity_poly.pdbx_seq_one_letter_code
_entity_poly.pdbx_strand_id
1 'polypeptide(L)'
;MAAVPKKKKTRMLKINFYSDPASAGTGNFLDETVPDEIWVKETEEAERADYVIGVSGDSMVPTFENGSRVFVEHTEDIHIGEIGIFSVNGEVYIKELGDNCLISHNEKYRPIKLGAADSVYCCGRVVGIAEE
;
A
#
# COMPACT_ATOMS: atom_id res chain seq x y z
N MET A 1 -5.84 1.15 -46.86
CA MET A 1 -4.61 0.77 -46.18
C MET A 1 -4.82 0.89 -44.69
N ALA A 2 -4.61 -0.19 -43.96
CA ALA A 2 -4.76 -0.15 -42.52
C ALA A 2 -3.71 0.76 -41.92
N ALA A 3 -4.13 1.68 -41.08
CA ALA A 3 -3.20 2.52 -40.35
C ALA A 3 -2.35 1.66 -39.41
N VAL A 4 -1.05 1.85 -39.44
CA VAL A 4 -0.16 1.24 -38.46
C VAL A 4 -0.56 1.75 -37.09
N PRO A 5 -0.88 0.85 -36.13
CA PRO A 5 -1.24 1.32 -34.80
C PRO A 5 -0.08 2.14 -34.23
N LYS A 6 -0.34 3.38 -33.98
CA LYS A 6 0.61 4.20 -33.24
C LYS A 6 0.70 3.63 -31.83
N LYS A 7 1.92 3.51 -31.33
CA LYS A 7 2.09 3.21 -29.90
C LYS A 7 1.24 4.20 -29.13
N LYS A 8 0.33 3.68 -28.32
CA LYS A 8 -0.39 4.52 -27.39
C LYS A 8 0.63 5.22 -26.50
N LYS A 9 0.58 6.52 -26.47
CA LYS A 9 1.34 7.26 -25.48
C LYS A 9 0.77 6.88 -24.13
N THR A 10 1.61 6.34 -23.27
CA THR A 10 1.21 6.05 -21.91
C THR A 10 1.05 7.38 -21.18
N ARG A 11 -0.15 7.62 -20.69
CA ARG A 11 -0.39 8.79 -19.88
C ARG A 11 0.23 8.58 -18.51
N MET A 12 0.85 9.62 -17.98
CA MET A 12 1.48 9.60 -16.66
C MET A 12 0.67 10.43 -15.69
N LEU A 13 0.56 9.93 -14.48
CA LEU A 13 -0.07 10.63 -13.37
C LEU A 13 0.98 10.97 -12.33
N LYS A 14 0.84 12.16 -11.75
CA LYS A 14 1.67 12.58 -10.63
C LYS A 14 0.97 12.20 -9.33
N ILE A 15 1.68 11.53 -8.44
CA ILE A 15 1.10 11.00 -7.21
C ILE A 15 2.09 11.16 -6.06
N ASN A 16 1.57 11.34 -4.87
CA ASN A 16 2.38 11.44 -3.65
C ASN A 16 3.00 10.09 -3.31
N PHE A 17 4.24 10.12 -2.88
CA PHE A 17 4.99 8.94 -2.50
C PHE A 17 5.58 9.11 -1.10
N TYR A 18 5.31 8.15 -0.24
CA TYR A 18 5.89 8.07 1.11
C TYR A 18 6.86 6.88 1.14
N SER A 19 8.14 7.17 1.33
CA SER A 19 9.17 6.12 1.35
C SER A 19 9.08 5.21 2.56
N ASP A 20 8.50 5.72 3.65
CA ASP A 20 8.35 4.98 4.91
C ASP A 20 6.87 4.76 5.21
N PRO A 21 6.41 3.50 5.33
CA PRO A 21 5.02 3.20 5.72
C PRO A 21 4.59 3.89 7.00
N ALA A 22 5.49 4.10 7.96
CA ALA A 22 5.19 4.78 9.20
C ALA A 22 4.71 6.22 8.98
N SER A 23 5.17 6.88 7.92
CA SER A 23 4.77 8.23 7.58
C SER A 23 3.34 8.32 7.06
N ALA A 24 2.82 7.24 6.48
CA ALA A 24 1.48 7.17 5.93
C ALA A 24 0.50 6.43 6.84
N GLY A 25 1.00 5.81 7.90
CA GLY A 25 0.24 4.82 8.67
C GLY A 25 -0.72 5.36 9.70
N THR A 26 -0.65 6.64 10.04
CA THR A 26 -1.59 7.26 10.95
C THR A 26 -2.07 8.57 10.36
N GLY A 27 -3.34 8.89 10.53
CA GLY A 27 -3.93 10.09 9.93
C GLY A 27 -3.20 11.38 10.28
N ASN A 28 -2.58 11.44 11.44
CA ASN A 28 -1.85 12.63 11.89
C ASN A 28 -0.51 12.80 11.19
N PHE A 29 0.11 11.70 10.76
CA PHE A 29 1.42 11.76 10.09
C PHE A 29 1.33 12.31 8.68
N LEU A 30 0.26 12.05 7.97
CA LEU A 30 0.09 12.57 6.62
C LEU A 30 0.08 14.09 6.59
N ASP A 31 -0.43 14.72 7.65
CA ASP A 31 -0.49 16.17 7.75
C ASP A 31 0.88 16.81 8.05
N GLU A 32 1.77 16.07 8.72
CA GLU A 32 3.08 16.56 9.13
C GLU A 32 4.19 16.18 8.16
N THR A 33 4.00 15.10 7.40
CA THR A 33 5.00 14.58 6.49
C THR A 33 4.80 15.17 5.10
N VAL A 34 5.87 15.76 4.56
CA VAL A 34 5.87 16.23 3.18
C VAL A 34 6.23 15.05 2.29
N PRO A 35 5.31 14.55 1.47
CA PRO A 35 5.62 13.45 0.57
C PRO A 35 6.48 13.92 -0.60
N ASP A 36 7.19 12.98 -1.20
CA ASP A 36 7.75 13.17 -2.52
C ASP A 36 6.62 13.04 -3.54
N GLU A 37 6.83 13.60 -4.72
CA GLU A 37 5.92 13.39 -5.83
C GLU A 37 6.63 12.57 -6.89
N ILE A 38 5.96 11.54 -7.40
CA ILE A 38 6.50 10.69 -8.45
C ILE A 38 5.51 10.60 -9.61
N TRP A 39 6.02 10.26 -10.78
CA TRP A 39 5.21 9.99 -11.95
C TRP A 39 4.99 8.50 -12.07
N VAL A 40 3.75 8.08 -12.28
CA VAL A 40 3.37 6.69 -12.49
C VAL A 40 2.55 6.58 -13.77
N LYS A 41 2.55 5.40 -14.37
CA LYS A 41 1.69 5.14 -15.53
C LYS A 41 0.23 5.19 -15.11
N GLU A 42 -0.62 5.79 -15.92
CA GLU A 42 -2.06 5.79 -15.69
C GLU A 42 -2.60 4.38 -15.91
N THR A 43 -3.10 3.80 -14.84
CA THR A 43 -3.74 2.48 -14.80
C THR A 43 -4.98 2.59 -13.92
N GLU A 44 -5.82 1.56 -13.91
CA GLU A 44 -6.98 1.57 -13.00
C GLU A 44 -6.53 1.66 -11.54
N GLU A 45 -5.47 0.94 -11.19
CA GLU A 45 -4.92 0.97 -9.84
C GLU A 45 -4.40 2.36 -9.48
N ALA A 46 -3.70 3.01 -10.41
CA ALA A 46 -3.18 4.36 -10.20
C ALA A 46 -4.30 5.38 -10.01
N GLU A 47 -5.38 5.24 -10.77
CA GLU A 47 -6.54 6.15 -10.63
C GLU A 47 -7.27 5.95 -9.31
N ARG A 48 -7.32 4.73 -8.80
CA ARG A 48 -7.93 4.43 -7.51
C ARG A 48 -7.05 4.86 -6.34
N ALA A 49 -5.76 4.96 -6.54
CA ALA A 49 -4.81 5.24 -5.48
C ALA A 49 -4.82 6.71 -5.08
N ASP A 50 -4.69 6.93 -3.80
CA ASP A 50 -4.52 8.27 -3.23
C ASP A 50 -3.05 8.59 -3.03
N TYR A 51 -2.22 7.56 -2.83
CA TYR A 51 -0.79 7.72 -2.66
C TYR A 51 -0.05 6.40 -2.91
N VAL A 52 1.26 6.49 -2.98
CA VAL A 52 2.16 5.34 -3.13
C VAL A 52 3.02 5.24 -1.87
N ILE A 53 3.27 4.02 -1.44
CA ILE A 53 4.07 3.72 -0.25
C ILE A 53 5.20 2.76 -0.62
N GLY A 54 6.37 2.94 0.01
CA GLY A 54 7.48 2.01 -0.11
C GLY A 54 7.32 0.82 0.84
N VAL A 55 7.65 -0.36 0.37
CA VAL A 55 7.63 -1.58 1.18
C VAL A 55 9.01 -1.80 1.79
N SER A 56 9.08 -1.89 3.11
CA SER A 56 10.32 -2.20 3.83
C SER A 56 10.26 -3.60 4.42
N GLY A 57 11.34 -4.33 4.27
CA GLY A 57 11.46 -5.68 4.82
C GLY A 57 10.90 -6.75 3.90
N ASP A 58 10.90 -7.98 4.39
CA ASP A 58 10.55 -9.16 3.59
C ASP A 58 9.29 -9.89 4.05
N SER A 59 8.53 -9.31 4.95
CA SER A 59 7.36 -10.00 5.53
C SER A 59 6.25 -10.29 4.52
N MET A 60 6.20 -9.57 3.42
CA MET A 60 5.20 -9.77 2.37
C MET A 60 5.75 -10.46 1.11
N VAL A 61 6.98 -10.94 1.15
CA VAL A 61 7.56 -11.76 0.08
C VAL A 61 6.82 -13.10 0.03
N PRO A 62 6.45 -13.62 -1.14
CA PRO A 62 6.83 -13.17 -2.48
C PRO A 62 5.89 -12.13 -3.11
N THR A 63 4.85 -11.73 -2.43
CA THR A 63 3.86 -10.79 -3.00
C THR A 63 4.48 -9.43 -3.25
N PHE A 64 5.18 -8.88 -2.26
CA PHE A 64 5.92 -7.62 -2.38
C PHE A 64 7.33 -7.82 -1.87
N GLU A 65 8.31 -7.46 -2.69
CA GLU A 65 9.71 -7.48 -2.31
C GLU A 65 10.08 -6.20 -1.54
N ASN A 66 11.14 -6.27 -0.75
CA ASN A 66 11.70 -5.09 -0.12
C ASN A 66 12.07 -4.05 -1.19
N GLY A 67 11.63 -2.83 -1.00
CA GLY A 67 11.86 -1.75 -1.96
C GLY A 67 10.77 -1.60 -3.02
N SER A 68 9.80 -2.50 -3.05
CA SER A 68 8.64 -2.34 -3.93
C SER A 68 7.86 -1.09 -3.55
N ARG A 69 7.15 -0.54 -4.53
CA ARG A 69 6.20 0.55 -4.32
C ARG A 69 4.80 0.03 -4.58
N VAL A 70 3.87 0.38 -3.70
CA VAL A 70 2.48 -0.08 -3.83
C VAL A 70 1.53 1.10 -3.84
N PHE A 71 0.47 0.98 -4.64
CA PHE A 71 -0.62 1.93 -4.66
C PHE A 71 -1.53 1.69 -3.47
N VAL A 72 -1.93 2.76 -2.81
CA VAL A 72 -2.81 2.70 -1.64
C VAL A 72 -4.01 3.60 -1.84
N GLU A 73 -5.19 3.02 -1.66
CA GLU A 73 -6.45 3.75 -1.60
C GLU A 73 -6.75 4.08 -0.14
N HIS A 74 -6.99 5.34 0.16
CA HIS A 74 -7.30 5.78 1.52
C HIS A 74 -8.70 5.33 1.90
N THR A 75 -8.79 4.32 2.76
CA THR A 75 -10.05 3.78 3.25
C THR A 75 -9.83 3.07 4.57
N GLU A 76 -10.83 3.09 5.42
CA GLU A 76 -10.89 2.28 6.64
C GLU A 76 -11.64 0.97 6.40
N ASP A 77 -12.35 0.87 5.28
CA ASP A 77 -13.20 -0.27 4.94
C ASP A 77 -12.41 -1.30 4.14
N ILE A 78 -11.90 -2.29 4.85
CA ILE A 78 -11.12 -3.37 4.25
C ILE A 78 -11.72 -4.71 4.67
N HIS A 79 -11.67 -5.68 3.76
CA HIS A 79 -12.27 -7.00 3.96
C HIS A 79 -11.19 -8.05 4.20
N ILE A 80 -11.56 -9.12 4.91
CA ILE A 80 -10.68 -10.28 5.10
C ILE A 80 -10.19 -10.77 3.74
N GLY A 81 -8.88 -11.01 3.63
CA GLY A 81 -8.22 -11.39 2.39
C GLY A 81 -7.60 -10.24 1.63
N GLU A 82 -7.96 -9.01 1.94
CA GLU A 82 -7.36 -7.84 1.31
C GLU A 82 -6.11 -7.38 2.06
N ILE A 83 -5.19 -6.77 1.34
CA ILE A 83 -3.95 -6.25 1.92
C ILE A 83 -4.16 -4.77 2.25
N GLY A 84 -3.74 -4.39 3.43
CA GLY A 84 -3.89 -3.02 3.90
C GLY A 84 -2.69 -2.52 4.67
N ILE A 85 -2.77 -1.23 4.96
CA ILE A 85 -1.82 -0.55 5.85
C ILE A 85 -2.51 -0.46 7.20
N PHE A 86 -1.89 -1.06 8.22
CA PHE A 86 -2.45 -1.12 9.56
C PHE A 86 -1.53 -0.48 10.57
N SER A 87 -2.11 0.29 11.47
CA SER A 87 -1.42 0.76 12.66
C SER A 87 -1.90 -0.06 13.85
N VAL A 88 -0.98 -0.73 14.53
CA VAL A 88 -1.26 -1.54 15.72
C VAL A 88 -0.41 -1.00 16.85
N ASN A 89 -1.05 -0.41 17.84
CA ASN A 89 -0.36 0.17 19.01
C ASN A 89 0.77 1.15 18.61
N GLY A 90 0.54 1.91 17.55
CA GLY A 90 1.49 2.89 17.05
C GLY A 90 2.52 2.35 16.05
N GLU A 91 2.58 1.06 15.82
CA GLU A 91 3.46 0.47 14.79
C GLU A 91 2.69 0.21 13.51
N VAL A 92 3.33 0.47 12.37
CA VAL A 92 2.69 0.37 11.06
C VAL A 92 3.14 -0.86 10.31
N TYR A 93 2.17 -1.58 9.75
CA TYR A 93 2.38 -2.82 9.03
C TYR A 93 1.65 -2.80 7.70
N ILE A 94 2.25 -3.45 6.70
CA ILE A 94 1.57 -3.84 5.46
C ILE A 94 1.32 -5.33 5.59
N LYS A 95 0.06 -5.74 5.69
CA LYS A 95 -0.34 -7.12 5.92
C LYS A 95 -1.67 -7.43 5.26
N GLU A 96 -1.94 -8.72 5.09
CA GLU A 96 -3.28 -9.16 4.71
C GLU A 96 -4.16 -9.22 5.95
N LEU A 97 -5.39 -8.75 5.84
CA LEU A 97 -6.36 -8.85 6.92
C LEU A 97 -6.88 -10.28 7.02
N GLY A 98 -6.72 -10.89 8.19
CA GLY A 98 -7.30 -12.19 8.53
C GLY A 98 -8.41 -12.03 9.56
N ASP A 99 -8.91 -13.16 10.06
CA ASP A 99 -9.91 -13.18 11.13
C ASP A 99 -9.23 -12.85 12.46
N ASN A 100 -9.45 -11.62 12.95
CA ASN A 100 -8.82 -11.11 14.16
C ASN A 100 -7.28 -11.21 14.16
N CYS A 101 -6.66 -11.13 12.99
CA CYS A 101 -5.21 -11.17 12.86
C CYS A 101 -4.74 -10.46 11.60
N LEU A 102 -3.46 -10.16 11.57
CA LEU A 102 -2.77 -9.63 10.40
C LEU A 102 -1.79 -10.69 9.90
N ILE A 103 -1.85 -11.01 8.62
CA ILE A 103 -1.11 -12.12 8.03
C ILE A 103 0.02 -11.61 7.16
N SER A 104 1.24 -12.11 7.43
CA SER A 104 2.37 -11.92 6.53
C SER A 104 2.33 -12.96 5.42
N HIS A 105 2.67 -12.58 4.19
CA HIS A 105 2.74 -13.53 3.09
C HIS A 105 4.00 -14.40 3.14
N ASN A 106 5.00 -13.95 3.87
CA ASN A 106 6.20 -14.74 4.11
C ASN A 106 5.94 -15.69 5.29
N GLU A 107 5.98 -16.98 5.04
CA GLU A 107 5.64 -18.02 6.00
C GLU A 107 6.53 -18.06 7.25
N LYS A 108 7.71 -17.48 7.19
CA LYS A 108 8.58 -17.44 8.37
C LYS A 108 8.08 -16.48 9.46
N TYR A 109 7.11 -15.63 9.13
CA TYR A 109 6.50 -14.71 10.09
C TYR A 109 5.16 -15.24 10.54
N ARG A 110 4.94 -15.25 11.85
CA ARG A 110 3.66 -15.67 12.42
C ARG A 110 2.63 -14.55 12.26
N PRO A 111 1.33 -14.89 12.14
CA PRO A 111 0.28 -13.89 12.16
C PRO A 111 0.32 -13.06 13.43
N ILE A 112 0.02 -11.78 13.30
CA ILE A 112 -0.13 -10.89 14.44
C ILE A 112 -1.58 -10.98 14.91
N LYS A 113 -1.80 -11.57 16.07
CA LYS A 113 -3.14 -11.66 16.66
C LYS A 113 -3.55 -10.31 17.20
N LEU A 114 -4.79 -9.92 16.92
CA LEU A 114 -5.36 -8.67 17.39
C LEU A 114 -6.25 -8.95 18.61
N GLY A 115 -5.90 -8.36 19.73
CA GLY A 115 -6.67 -8.50 20.97
C GLY A 115 -7.57 -7.29 21.22
N ALA A 116 -8.50 -7.46 22.17
CA ALA A 116 -9.44 -6.39 22.51
C ALA A 116 -8.77 -5.16 23.10
N ALA A 117 -7.58 -5.31 23.68
CA ALA A 117 -6.83 -4.20 24.26
C ALA A 117 -5.95 -3.48 23.24
N ASP A 118 -5.82 -4.02 22.02
CA ASP A 118 -4.99 -3.41 20.99
C ASP A 118 -5.70 -2.25 20.32
N SER A 119 -4.93 -1.21 20.03
CA SER A 119 -5.38 -0.05 19.27
C SER A 119 -5.04 -0.30 17.81
N VAL A 120 -6.05 -0.62 17.00
CA VAL A 120 -5.86 -1.03 15.61
C VAL A 120 -6.61 -0.09 14.67
N TYR A 121 -5.90 0.44 13.69
CA TYR A 121 -6.48 1.30 12.65
C TYR A 121 -6.09 0.78 11.27
N CYS A 122 -7.05 0.76 10.36
CA CYS A 122 -6.77 0.57 8.95
C CYS A 122 -6.57 1.94 8.31
N CYS A 123 -5.42 2.15 7.68
CA CYS A 123 -5.07 3.45 7.08
C CYS A 123 -5.22 3.45 5.56
N GLY A 124 -5.43 2.29 4.95
CA GLY A 124 -5.62 2.19 3.52
C GLY A 124 -5.60 0.77 3.01
N ARG A 125 -6.07 0.61 1.79
CA ARG A 125 -6.07 -0.66 1.06
C ARG A 125 -4.98 -0.61 -0.01
N VAL A 126 -4.17 -1.66 -0.08
CA VAL A 126 -3.21 -1.82 -1.18
C VAL A 126 -3.98 -2.31 -2.40
N VAL A 127 -3.93 -1.56 -3.49
CA VAL A 127 -4.68 -1.88 -4.71
C VAL A 127 -3.82 -2.34 -5.88
N GLY A 128 -2.50 -2.27 -5.74
CA GLY A 128 -1.62 -2.76 -6.78
C GLY A 128 -0.17 -2.36 -6.55
N ILE A 129 0.70 -2.83 -7.44
CA ILE A 129 2.12 -2.49 -7.43
C ILE A 129 2.35 -1.31 -8.37
N ALA A 130 3.04 -0.29 -7.88
CA ALA A 130 3.41 0.86 -8.69
C ALA A 130 4.74 0.55 -9.39
N GLU A 131 4.68 0.37 -10.70
CA GLU A 131 5.86 0.20 -11.52
C GLU A 131 6.35 1.55 -12.03
N GLU A 132 7.64 1.70 -12.05
CA GLU A 132 8.28 2.90 -12.61
C GLU A 132 8.30 2.89 -14.13
#